data_72f318f0c408672520505ce2690c7183
#
_entry.id   72f318f0c408672520505ce2690c7183
#
_cell.length_a   1.000
_cell.length_b   1.000
_cell.length_c   1.000
_cell.angle_alpha   90.00
_cell.angle_beta   90.00
_cell.angle_gamma   90.00
#
_symmetry.space_group_name_H-M   'P 1'
#
loop_
_entity.id
_entity.type
_entity.pdbx_description
1 polymer ?
#
loop_
_entity_poly.entity_id
_entity_poly.type
_entity_poly.pdbx_seq_one_letter_code
_entity_poly.pdbx_strand_id
1 'polypeptide(L)'
;MEYIMAEAVANGKESMIPEARPWYSEIDIMEFLGHEPGVVYGTLHYYTFDGQKKTSSGTWRSNIDYTADSHVYALEWEPDSMRWYIDDQLIHSTTSGIPHTPHYLILNTAVGGRWPGNPDSTTVFPQYHDIDYVKIYRR
;
A
#
# COMPACT_ATOMS: atom_id res chain seq x y z
N MET A 1 17.13 3.63 7.28
CA MET A 1 15.78 4.13 7.03
C MET A 1 15.13 3.21 6.01
N GLU A 2 14.18 2.42 6.43
CA GLU A 2 13.57 1.36 5.63
C GLU A 2 12.16 1.74 5.22
N TYR A 3 11.78 1.28 4.04
CA TYR A 3 10.40 1.20 3.60
C TYR A 3 9.88 -0.20 3.75
N ILE A 4 8.77 -0.35 4.38
CA ILE A 4 7.98 -1.57 4.34
C ILE A 4 6.75 -1.25 3.51
N MET A 5 6.59 -1.93 2.39
CA MET A 5 5.45 -1.76 1.51
C MET A 5 4.78 -3.11 1.29
N ALA A 6 3.51 -3.19 1.57
CA ALA A 6 2.65 -4.23 1.02
C ALA A 6 1.81 -3.58 -0.08
N GLU A 7 2.12 -3.91 -1.31
CA GLU A 7 1.55 -3.31 -2.51
C GLU A 7 0.82 -4.37 -3.33
N ALA A 8 -0.39 -4.09 -3.74
CA ALA A 8 -1.10 -4.89 -4.72
C ALA A 8 -1.13 -4.15 -6.06
N VAL A 9 -0.35 -4.61 -7.02
CA VAL A 9 -0.24 -3.99 -8.34
C VAL A 9 -1.11 -4.70 -9.36
N ALA A 10 -1.93 -3.96 -10.11
CA ALA A 10 -2.64 -4.49 -11.24
C ALA A 10 -1.73 -4.63 -12.46
N ASN A 11 -1.53 -5.85 -12.92
CA ASN A 11 -1.00 -6.10 -14.25
C ASN A 11 -2.15 -6.09 -15.26
N GLY A 12 -2.41 -4.92 -15.87
CA GLY A 12 -3.27 -4.86 -17.04
C GLY A 12 -2.63 -5.70 -18.17
N LYS A 13 -3.28 -6.80 -18.58
CA LYS A 13 -3.00 -7.37 -19.90
C LYS A 13 -3.21 -6.23 -20.89
N GLU A 14 -2.22 -5.98 -21.74
CA GLU A 14 -2.34 -5.07 -22.87
C GLU A 14 -3.65 -5.35 -23.60
N SER A 15 -4.60 -4.46 -23.47
CA SER A 15 -5.76 -4.41 -24.33
C SER A 15 -5.23 -4.03 -25.71
N MET A 16 -5.57 -4.81 -26.73
CA MET A 16 -5.18 -4.54 -28.13
C MET A 16 -5.91 -3.31 -28.73
N ILE A 17 -6.24 -2.33 -27.92
CA ILE A 17 -6.75 -1.04 -28.36
C ILE A 17 -5.56 -0.06 -28.32
N PRO A 18 -5.05 0.41 -29.47
CA PRO A 18 -3.80 1.15 -29.56
C PRO A 18 -3.74 2.49 -28.80
N GLU A 19 -4.84 2.96 -28.24
CA GLU A 19 -4.94 4.24 -27.53
C GLU A 19 -5.48 4.12 -26.10
N ALA A 20 -5.82 2.94 -25.63
CA ALA A 20 -6.19 2.73 -24.24
C ALA A 20 -4.91 2.68 -23.39
N ARG A 21 -4.60 3.76 -22.69
CA ARG A 21 -3.63 3.70 -21.61
C ARG A 21 -4.08 2.60 -20.65
N PRO A 22 -3.17 1.69 -20.28
CA PRO A 22 -3.54 0.63 -19.34
C PRO A 22 -4.11 1.31 -18.09
N TRP A 23 -5.24 0.82 -17.64
CA TRP A 23 -5.87 1.22 -16.39
C TRP A 23 -4.99 0.70 -15.25
N TYR A 24 -3.95 1.44 -14.92
CA TYR A 24 -3.11 1.10 -13.78
C TYR A 24 -3.83 1.56 -12.53
N SER A 25 -4.07 0.61 -11.64
CA SER A 25 -4.34 0.91 -10.25
C SER A 25 -3.26 0.26 -9.40
N GLU A 26 -2.92 0.92 -8.32
CA GLU A 26 -1.97 0.50 -7.32
C GLU A 26 -2.68 0.64 -5.99
N ILE A 27 -2.63 -0.41 -5.19
CA ILE A 27 -3.28 -0.47 -3.90
C ILE A 27 -2.20 -0.70 -2.86
N ASP A 28 -1.84 0.33 -2.14
CA ASP A 28 -0.88 0.25 -1.05
C ASP A 28 -1.65 -0.13 0.21
N ILE A 29 -1.59 -1.43 0.56
CA ILE A 29 -2.28 -1.94 1.76
C ILE A 29 -1.61 -1.37 3.00
N MET A 30 -0.29 -1.27 2.99
CA MET A 30 0.51 -0.66 4.03
C MET A 30 1.79 -0.09 3.43
N GLU A 31 2.05 1.17 3.73
CA GLU A 31 3.35 1.80 3.54
C GLU A 31 3.81 2.35 4.89
N PHE A 32 5.10 2.17 5.17
CA PHE A 32 5.67 2.50 6.46
C PHE A 32 7.07 3.11 6.30
N LEU A 33 7.35 4.17 7.03
CA LEU A 33 8.67 4.79 7.09
C LEU A 33 9.34 4.50 8.43
N GLY A 34 10.48 3.83 8.43
CA GLY A 34 11.16 3.42 9.65
C GLY A 34 11.52 4.55 10.62
N HIS A 35 11.59 5.80 10.14
CA HIS A 35 11.82 6.98 10.98
C HIS A 35 10.52 7.61 11.52
N GLU A 36 9.36 7.10 11.13
CA GLU A 36 8.05 7.51 11.64
C GLU A 36 7.31 6.31 12.25
N PRO A 37 7.81 5.71 13.35
CA PRO A 37 7.35 4.42 13.82
C PRO A 37 5.87 4.37 14.24
N GLY A 38 5.23 5.50 14.46
CA GLY A 38 3.80 5.62 14.79
C GLY A 38 2.91 5.97 13.59
N VAL A 39 3.42 5.91 12.35
CA VAL A 39 2.68 6.37 11.17
C VAL A 39 2.59 5.27 10.11
N VAL A 40 1.37 4.98 9.67
CA VAL A 40 1.10 4.03 8.58
C VAL A 40 0.25 4.73 7.52
N TYR A 41 0.56 4.44 6.27
CA TYR A 41 -0.16 4.97 5.11
C TYR A 41 -0.87 3.82 4.38
N GLY A 42 -2.09 4.10 3.91
CA GLY A 42 -2.83 3.22 3.03
C GLY A 42 -3.36 4.03 1.85
N THR A 43 -3.15 3.56 0.62
CA THR A 43 -3.39 4.39 -0.56
C THR A 43 -4.00 3.56 -1.69
N LEU A 44 -4.91 4.17 -2.44
CA LEU A 44 -5.36 3.72 -3.75
C LEU A 44 -4.96 4.77 -4.78
N HIS A 45 -4.10 4.40 -5.71
CA HIS A 45 -3.80 5.15 -6.92
C HIS A 45 -4.60 4.61 -8.09
N TYR A 46 -5.31 5.47 -8.80
CA TYR A 46 -6.15 5.07 -9.93
C TYR A 46 -6.21 6.16 -11.00
N TYR A 47 -6.71 5.81 -12.17
CA TYR A 47 -6.95 6.75 -13.24
C TYR A 47 -8.45 6.88 -13.51
N THR A 48 -8.90 8.10 -13.71
CA THR A 48 -10.26 8.39 -14.16
C THR A 48 -10.42 8.05 -15.63
N PHE A 49 -11.67 7.95 -16.11
CA PHE A 49 -11.97 7.63 -17.50
C PHE A 49 -11.31 8.59 -18.50
N ASP A 50 -11.14 9.85 -18.13
CA ASP A 50 -10.44 10.88 -18.92
C ASP A 50 -8.90 10.84 -18.77
N GLY A 51 -8.37 9.80 -18.12
CA GLY A 51 -6.94 9.55 -17.99
C GLY A 51 -6.22 10.39 -16.93
N GLN A 52 -6.94 11.02 -16.00
CA GLN A 52 -6.31 11.74 -14.90
C GLN A 52 -5.91 10.79 -13.77
N LYS A 53 -4.66 10.88 -13.31
CA LYS A 53 -4.22 10.17 -12.09
C LYS A 53 -4.92 10.80 -10.88
N LYS A 54 -5.52 9.95 -10.06
CA LYS A 54 -6.15 10.27 -8.77
C LYS A 54 -5.59 9.39 -7.68
N THR A 55 -5.76 9.86 -6.46
CA THR A 55 -5.33 9.15 -5.26
C THR A 55 -6.39 9.27 -4.19
N SER A 56 -6.68 8.16 -3.51
CA SER A 56 -7.43 8.13 -2.27
C SER A 56 -6.52 7.56 -1.20
N SER A 57 -6.15 8.35 -0.20
CA SER A 57 -5.16 7.94 0.80
C SER A 57 -5.62 8.26 2.22
N GLY A 58 -5.27 7.38 3.15
CA GLY A 58 -5.36 7.60 4.58
C GLY A 58 -3.98 7.56 5.22
N THR A 59 -3.77 8.45 6.18
CA THR A 59 -2.59 8.42 7.05
C THR A 59 -3.07 8.17 8.47
N TRP A 60 -2.67 7.05 9.02
CA TRP A 60 -2.95 6.72 10.41
C TRP A 60 -1.77 7.13 11.29
N ARG A 61 -2.06 7.88 12.35
CA ARG A 61 -1.06 8.32 13.34
C ARG A 61 -1.49 7.85 14.72
N SER A 62 -0.57 7.20 15.43
CA SER A 62 -0.79 6.73 16.79
C SER A 62 0.45 6.91 17.65
N ASN A 63 0.32 6.63 18.95
CA ASN A 63 1.45 6.53 19.87
C ASN A 63 2.06 5.11 19.93
N ILE A 64 1.58 4.20 19.09
CA ILE A 64 2.11 2.85 18.96
C ILE A 64 3.37 2.92 18.10
N ASP A 65 4.40 2.23 18.53
CA ASP A 65 5.57 1.95 17.71
C ASP A 65 5.31 0.66 16.92
N TYR A 66 4.93 0.80 15.65
CA TYR A 66 4.63 -0.33 14.77
C TYR A 66 5.86 -1.15 14.37
N THR A 67 7.05 -0.76 14.81
CA THR A 67 8.28 -1.55 14.63
C THR A 67 8.56 -2.50 15.79
N ALA A 68 7.85 -2.34 16.89
CA ALA A 68 8.14 -3.07 18.13
C ALA A 68 7.52 -4.47 18.17
N ASP A 69 6.49 -4.73 17.37
CA ASP A 69 5.78 -6.01 17.33
C ASP A 69 5.17 -6.26 15.94
N SER A 70 4.62 -7.46 15.73
CA SER A 70 3.89 -7.80 14.52
C SER A 70 2.47 -7.23 14.56
N HIS A 71 2.03 -6.65 13.45
CA HIS A 71 0.71 -6.07 13.27
C HIS A 71 0.00 -6.65 12.05
N VAL A 72 -1.33 -6.68 12.09
CA VAL A 72 -2.15 -7.15 10.98
C VAL A 72 -2.60 -5.97 10.14
N TYR A 73 -2.09 -5.87 8.92
CA TYR A 73 -2.54 -4.91 7.92
C TYR A 73 -3.52 -5.61 6.98
N ALA A 74 -4.74 -5.11 6.90
CA ALA A 74 -5.78 -5.76 6.11
C ALA A 74 -6.47 -4.79 5.16
N LEU A 75 -6.87 -5.33 4.01
CA LEU A 75 -7.67 -4.67 3.01
C LEU A 75 -8.97 -5.46 2.79
N GLU A 76 -10.10 -4.82 2.98
CA GLU A 76 -11.38 -5.29 2.52
C GLU A 76 -11.67 -4.63 1.16
N TRP A 77 -11.76 -5.45 0.12
CA TRP A 77 -11.97 -4.99 -1.25
C TRP A 77 -13.27 -5.59 -1.79
N GLU A 78 -14.26 -4.75 -1.88
CA GLU A 78 -15.60 -5.05 -2.41
C GLU A 78 -15.80 -4.36 -3.78
N PRO A 79 -16.81 -4.72 -4.56
CA PRO A 79 -17.00 -4.16 -5.90
C PRO A 79 -17.16 -2.62 -5.94
N ASP A 80 -17.64 -2.00 -4.88
CA ASP A 80 -17.97 -0.58 -4.80
C ASP A 80 -17.32 0.15 -3.63
N SER A 81 -16.46 -0.53 -2.86
CA SER A 81 -15.77 0.07 -1.72
C SER A 81 -14.48 -0.65 -1.37
N MET A 82 -13.56 0.09 -0.80
CA MET A 82 -12.35 -0.44 -0.18
C MET A 82 -12.17 0.13 1.21
N ARG A 83 -11.65 -0.71 2.14
CA ARG A 83 -11.39 -0.33 3.52
C ARG A 83 -10.06 -0.90 3.98
N TRP A 84 -9.25 -0.05 4.60
CA TRP A 84 -7.95 -0.40 5.16
C TRP A 84 -8.04 -0.50 6.67
N TYR A 85 -7.39 -1.50 7.23
CA TYR A 85 -7.40 -1.77 8.67
C TYR A 85 -6.00 -2.02 9.18
N ILE A 86 -5.75 -1.64 10.44
CA ILE A 86 -4.61 -2.08 11.24
C ILE A 86 -5.18 -2.68 12.52
N ASP A 87 -4.86 -3.96 12.81
CA ASP A 87 -5.33 -4.68 13.99
C ASP A 87 -6.84 -4.55 14.20
N ASP A 88 -7.61 -4.83 13.14
CA ASP A 88 -9.08 -4.70 13.06
C ASP A 88 -9.63 -3.27 13.17
N GLN A 89 -8.77 -2.26 13.33
CA GLN A 89 -9.19 -0.88 13.36
C GLN A 89 -9.24 -0.27 11.96
N LEU A 90 -10.40 0.24 11.55
CA LEU A 90 -10.57 0.95 10.28
C LEU A 90 -9.76 2.25 10.29
N ILE A 91 -8.85 2.40 9.32
CA ILE A 91 -7.97 3.57 9.19
C ILE A 91 -8.30 4.43 7.97
N HIS A 92 -8.83 3.82 6.92
CA HIS A 92 -9.21 4.51 5.69
C HIS A 92 -10.30 3.76 4.95
N SER A 93 -11.11 4.47 4.18
CA SER A 93 -12.09 3.89 3.27
C SER A 93 -12.33 4.78 2.05
N THR A 94 -12.68 4.17 0.93
CA THR A 94 -13.07 4.87 -0.29
C THR A 94 -14.15 4.12 -1.06
N THR A 95 -14.97 4.86 -1.80
CA THR A 95 -15.94 4.34 -2.77
C THR A 95 -15.61 4.82 -4.19
N SER A 96 -14.47 5.51 -4.35
CA SER A 96 -14.05 6.08 -5.63
C SER A 96 -12.85 5.32 -6.19
N GLY A 97 -12.87 5.09 -7.49
CA GLY A 97 -11.73 4.51 -8.22
C GLY A 97 -11.49 3.03 -7.95
N ILE A 98 -12.50 2.31 -7.41
CA ILE A 98 -12.36 0.90 -7.06
C ILE A 98 -11.98 0.09 -8.30
N PRO A 99 -10.83 -0.62 -8.30
CA PRO A 99 -10.43 -1.44 -9.44
C PRO A 99 -11.26 -2.73 -9.51
N HIS A 100 -11.57 -3.15 -10.74
CA HIS A 100 -12.28 -4.40 -11.03
C HIS A 100 -11.39 -5.41 -11.77
N THR A 101 -10.11 -5.14 -11.85
CA THR A 101 -9.13 -6.00 -12.51
C THR A 101 -8.35 -6.83 -11.50
N PRO A 102 -7.87 -8.02 -11.86
CA PRO A 102 -6.99 -8.80 -11.00
C PRO A 102 -5.71 -8.06 -10.65
N HIS A 103 -5.29 -8.19 -9.39
CA HIS A 103 -4.02 -7.68 -8.88
C HIS A 103 -3.16 -8.85 -8.37
N TYR A 104 -1.87 -8.61 -8.23
CA TYR A 104 -0.96 -9.49 -7.52
C TYR A 104 -0.36 -8.74 -6.32
N LEU A 105 0.00 -9.48 -5.29
CA LEU A 105 0.58 -8.90 -4.08
C LEU A 105 2.10 -8.79 -4.24
N ILE A 106 2.64 -7.65 -3.83
CA ILE A 106 4.06 -7.41 -3.64
C ILE A 106 4.32 -7.16 -2.16
N LEU A 107 5.35 -7.77 -1.63
CA LEU A 107 5.91 -7.50 -0.32
C LEU A 107 7.36 -7.08 -0.54
N ASN A 108 7.67 -5.82 -0.26
CA ASN A 108 9.02 -5.30 -0.48
C ASN A 108 9.46 -4.37 0.64
N THR A 109 10.76 -4.22 0.74
CA THR A 109 11.43 -3.23 1.59
C THR A 109 12.45 -2.51 0.74
N ALA A 110 12.40 -1.19 0.74
CA ALA A 110 13.34 -0.35 0.02
C ALA A 110 14.24 0.42 0.99
N VAL A 111 15.49 0.64 0.58
CA VAL A 111 16.45 1.43 1.34
C VAL A 111 16.72 2.74 0.62
N GLY A 112 16.42 3.85 1.29
CA GLY A 112 16.54 5.17 0.69
C GLY A 112 15.45 5.51 -0.31
N GLY A 113 15.52 6.69 -0.88
CA GLY A 113 14.57 7.17 -1.87
C GLY A 113 14.15 8.62 -1.63
N ARG A 114 13.31 9.14 -2.54
CA ARG A 114 12.89 10.54 -2.47
C ARG A 114 12.04 10.84 -1.24
N TRP A 115 11.17 9.93 -0.87
CA TRP A 115 10.22 10.12 0.23
C TRP A 115 10.88 9.90 1.60
N PRO A 116 11.60 8.78 1.90
CA PRO A 116 12.23 8.55 3.20
C PRO A 116 13.54 9.31 3.39
N GLY A 117 14.15 9.79 2.34
CA GLY A 117 15.53 10.22 2.32
C GLY A 117 16.51 9.05 2.15
N ASN A 118 17.78 9.37 2.08
CA ASN A 118 18.83 8.36 1.99
C ASN A 118 19.31 7.93 3.37
N PRO A 119 19.84 6.69 3.51
CA PRO A 119 20.57 6.29 4.70
C PRO A 119 21.71 7.27 5.03
N ASP A 120 21.97 7.44 6.31
CA ASP A 120 23.07 8.27 6.81
C ASP A 120 23.86 7.54 7.91
N SER A 121 24.75 8.26 8.58
CA SER A 121 25.59 7.67 9.62
C SER A 121 24.84 7.15 10.86
N THR A 122 23.56 7.46 11.00
CA THR A 122 22.69 6.97 12.09
C THR A 122 21.92 5.72 11.69
N THR A 123 21.94 5.36 10.40
CA THR A 123 21.25 4.18 9.89
C THR A 123 22.02 2.93 10.25
N VAL A 124 21.39 2.03 11.00
CA VAL A 124 21.98 0.76 11.45
C VAL A 124 21.54 -0.36 10.53
N PHE A 125 22.47 -1.21 10.09
CA PHE A 125 22.23 -2.43 9.31
C PHE A 125 22.82 -3.65 10.00
N PRO A 126 22.30 -4.87 9.79
CA PRO A 126 21.10 -5.17 8.98
C PRO A 126 19.80 -4.79 9.69
N GLN A 127 18.76 -4.54 8.90
CA GLN A 127 17.39 -4.41 9.35
C GLN A 127 16.55 -5.54 8.75
N TYR A 128 15.42 -5.87 9.37
CA TYR A 128 14.58 -6.99 8.99
C TYR A 128 13.13 -6.55 8.87
N HIS A 129 12.46 -7.11 7.87
CA HIS A 129 11.02 -7.05 7.72
C HIS A 129 10.50 -8.48 7.73
N ASP A 130 10.01 -8.90 8.87
CA ASP A 130 9.52 -10.25 9.07
C ASP A 130 8.03 -10.32 8.71
N ILE A 131 7.66 -11.30 7.89
CA ILE A 131 6.29 -11.53 7.46
C ILE A 131 5.86 -12.88 7.98
N ASP A 132 4.94 -12.90 8.95
CA ASP A 132 4.47 -14.14 9.56
C ASP A 132 3.52 -14.88 8.60
N TYR A 133 2.55 -14.18 7.99
CA TYR A 133 1.63 -14.78 7.03
C TYR A 133 1.04 -13.76 6.06
N VAL A 134 0.54 -14.29 4.93
CA VAL A 134 -0.40 -13.62 4.03
C VAL A 134 -1.63 -14.50 3.91
N LYS A 135 -2.81 -13.91 4.10
CA LYS A 135 -4.11 -14.60 3.93
C LYS A 135 -4.97 -13.84 2.94
N ILE A 136 -5.49 -14.54 1.96
CA ILE A 136 -6.40 -13.99 0.95
C ILE A 136 -7.71 -14.76 1.05
N TYR A 137 -8.80 -14.03 1.22
CA TYR A 137 -10.15 -14.59 1.29
C TYR A 137 -10.96 -14.12 0.07
N ARG A 138 -11.81 -14.97 -0.42
CA ARG A 138 -12.81 -14.65 -1.43
C ARG A 138 -14.19 -14.96 -0.87
N ARG A 139 -15.08 -13.98 -0.96
CA ARG A 139 -16.52 -14.16 -0.71
C ARG A 139 -17.25 -14.65 -1.96
#